data_bdefeb5f55603c4e098af24b78906b2e
#
_entry.id   bdefeb5f55603c4e098af24b78906b2e
#
_cell.length_a   1.000
_cell.length_b   1.000
_cell.length_c   1.000
_cell.angle_alpha   90.00
_cell.angle_beta   90.00
_cell.angle_gamma   90.00
#
_symmetry.space_group_name_H-M   'P 1'
#
loop_
_entity.id
_entity.type
_entity.pdbx_description
1 polymer ?
#
loop_
_entity_poly.entity_id
_entity_poly.type
_entity_poly.pdbx_seq_one_letter_code
_entity_poly.pdbx_strand_id
1 'polypeptide(L)'
;MLSTPTPTLAETLANQTFDALLWALTRPGKITQLPSAGEAVIVDALLDRECQAFTGDPNLMPTIMRTGAQISEITDADHVFFGKHIELKKLRQIACGSDLYPDNGSTVILRGKIGQGDMLALTGPGVVGKERIQIKGLPKEFWDMRRDLIRYPMGFELFILDEARVIGIPRSTEIEVL
;
A
#
# COMPACT_ATOMS: atom_id res chain seq x y z
N MET A 1 -8.06 11.91 -39.18
CA MET A 1 -7.58 11.04 -38.08
C MET A 1 -7.29 11.92 -36.87
N LEU A 2 -7.92 11.70 -35.74
CA LEU A 2 -7.54 12.35 -34.50
C LEU A 2 -6.22 11.70 -34.04
N SER A 3 -5.14 12.48 -33.94
CA SER A 3 -3.89 11.98 -33.39
C SER A 3 -4.06 11.76 -31.87
N THR A 4 -3.62 10.63 -31.37
CA THR A 4 -3.56 10.39 -29.92
C THR A 4 -2.65 11.45 -29.29
N PRO A 5 -3.11 12.19 -28.28
CA PRO A 5 -2.26 13.18 -27.60
C PRO A 5 -1.04 12.49 -26.96
N THR A 6 0.09 13.19 -27.01
CA THR A 6 1.31 12.70 -26.32
C THR A 6 1.12 12.82 -24.83
N PRO A 7 1.39 11.76 -24.02
CA PRO A 7 1.30 11.83 -22.57
C PRO A 7 2.20 12.91 -21.98
N THR A 8 1.71 13.59 -20.98
CA THR A 8 2.52 14.52 -20.17
C THR A 8 3.53 13.75 -19.31
N LEU A 9 4.53 14.44 -18.79
CA LEU A 9 5.47 13.84 -17.83
C LEU A 9 4.75 13.30 -16.59
N ALA A 10 3.75 14.04 -16.07
CA ALA A 10 2.97 13.62 -14.91
C ALA A 10 2.19 12.33 -15.18
N GLU A 11 1.52 12.22 -16.32
CA GLU A 11 0.81 10.98 -16.73
C GLU A 11 1.78 9.82 -16.90
N THR A 12 2.96 10.07 -17.48
CA THR A 12 4.00 9.04 -17.65
C THR A 12 4.48 8.51 -16.29
N LEU A 13 4.76 9.41 -15.33
CA LEU A 13 5.18 9.03 -13.97
C LEU A 13 4.08 8.31 -13.21
N ALA A 14 2.83 8.76 -13.31
CA ALA A 14 1.68 8.09 -12.69
C ALA A 14 1.51 6.67 -13.24
N ASN A 15 1.58 6.48 -14.55
CA ASN A 15 1.49 5.16 -15.19
C ASN A 15 2.64 4.24 -14.77
N GLN A 16 3.88 4.74 -14.72
CA GLN A 16 5.03 3.96 -14.25
C GLN A 16 4.89 3.56 -12.77
N THR A 17 4.35 4.46 -11.95
CA THR A 17 4.08 4.17 -10.54
C THR A 17 3.01 3.11 -10.39
N PHE A 18 1.90 3.26 -11.12
CA PHE A 18 0.81 2.29 -11.11
C PHE A 18 1.29 0.89 -11.55
N ASP A 19 2.07 0.82 -12.63
CA ASP A 19 2.67 -0.44 -13.10
C ASP A 19 3.57 -1.08 -12.04
N ALA A 20 4.43 -0.30 -11.38
CA ALA A 20 5.29 -0.78 -10.31
C ALA A 20 4.50 -1.33 -9.11
N LEU A 21 3.42 -0.64 -8.69
CA LEU A 21 2.54 -1.08 -7.61
C LEU A 21 1.77 -2.35 -7.99
N LEU A 22 1.26 -2.43 -9.22
CA LEU A 22 0.60 -3.63 -9.74
C LEU A 22 1.53 -4.85 -9.72
N TRP A 23 2.78 -4.66 -10.19
CA TRP A 23 3.79 -5.73 -10.14
C TRP A 23 4.14 -6.14 -8.72
N ALA A 24 4.21 -5.19 -7.79
CA ALA A 24 4.48 -5.46 -6.38
C ALA A 24 3.39 -6.34 -5.75
N LEU A 25 2.10 -6.10 -6.04
CA LEU A 25 1.00 -6.93 -5.54
C LEU A 25 0.90 -8.29 -6.22
N THR A 26 1.19 -8.36 -7.52
CA THR A 26 1.12 -9.64 -8.27
C THR A 26 2.27 -10.59 -7.95
N ARG A 27 3.35 -10.08 -7.35
CA ARG A 27 4.54 -10.85 -6.94
C ARG A 27 4.95 -10.50 -5.51
N PRO A 28 4.19 -10.94 -4.51
CA PRO A 28 4.38 -10.57 -3.12
C PRO A 28 5.81 -10.83 -2.64
N GLY A 29 6.38 -9.84 -1.95
CA GLY A 29 7.75 -9.90 -1.44
C GLY A 29 8.84 -9.49 -2.44
N LYS A 30 8.54 -9.38 -3.73
CA LYS A 30 9.51 -8.86 -4.71
C LYS A 30 9.57 -7.33 -4.65
N ILE A 31 10.80 -6.81 -4.70
CA ILE A 31 11.04 -5.37 -4.71
C ILE A 31 10.78 -4.84 -6.11
N THR A 32 9.94 -3.83 -6.22
CA THR A 32 9.77 -3.02 -7.43
C THR A 32 10.28 -1.60 -7.20
N GLN A 33 10.58 -0.88 -8.27
CA GLN A 33 11.14 0.45 -8.22
C GLN A 33 10.12 1.48 -8.68
N LEU A 34 9.80 2.44 -7.83
CA LEU A 34 9.02 3.62 -8.20
C LEU A 34 9.88 4.62 -8.97
N PRO A 35 9.29 5.46 -9.83
CA PRO A 35 10.03 6.46 -10.60
C PRO A 35 10.65 7.55 -9.73
N SER A 36 10.13 7.79 -8.53
CA SER A 36 10.75 8.67 -7.55
C SER A 36 10.44 8.23 -6.12
N ALA A 37 11.19 8.76 -5.16
CA ALA A 37 11.06 8.41 -3.74
C ALA A 37 9.85 9.10 -3.08
N GLY A 38 9.26 8.42 -2.10
CA GLY A 38 8.23 8.95 -1.24
C GLY A 38 6.79 8.62 -1.65
N GLU A 39 5.85 8.97 -0.79
CA GLU A 39 4.43 8.63 -0.96
C GLU A 39 3.72 9.49 -2.01
N ALA A 40 4.26 10.67 -2.34
CA ALA A 40 3.62 11.61 -3.25
C ALA A 40 3.35 11.00 -4.64
N VAL A 41 4.28 10.18 -5.16
CA VAL A 41 4.08 9.53 -6.47
C VAL A 41 3.00 8.47 -6.43
N ILE A 42 2.80 7.82 -5.27
CA ILE A 42 1.72 6.85 -5.06
C ILE A 42 0.38 7.59 -4.99
N VAL A 43 0.33 8.74 -4.30
CA VAL A 43 -0.84 9.62 -4.28
C VAL A 43 -1.23 10.04 -5.69
N ASP A 44 -0.27 10.54 -6.49
CA ASP A 44 -0.52 10.99 -7.86
C ASP A 44 -0.95 9.86 -8.81
N ALA A 45 -0.61 8.61 -8.49
CA ALA A 45 -0.94 7.45 -9.31
C ALA A 45 -2.28 6.77 -8.94
N LEU A 46 -2.67 6.82 -7.66
CA LEU A 46 -3.81 6.04 -7.17
C LEU A 46 -5.02 6.89 -6.79
N LEU A 47 -4.84 8.18 -6.46
CA LEU A 47 -5.93 8.99 -5.92
C LEU A 47 -6.51 9.94 -6.97
N ASP A 48 -7.84 10.04 -6.94
CA ASP A 48 -8.63 11.02 -7.68
C ASP A 48 -9.79 11.54 -6.82
N ARG A 49 -10.70 12.29 -7.42
CA ARG A 49 -11.84 12.92 -6.72
C ARG A 49 -12.87 11.92 -6.16
N GLU A 50 -12.83 10.66 -6.57
CA GLU A 50 -13.74 9.61 -6.08
C GLU A 50 -13.17 8.91 -4.85
N CYS A 51 -11.88 9.10 -4.55
CA CYS A 51 -11.19 8.44 -3.44
C CYS A 51 -11.34 9.19 -2.12
N GLN A 52 -11.41 8.41 -1.04
CA GLN A 52 -11.25 8.87 0.33
C GLN A 52 -9.89 8.44 0.88
N ALA A 53 -9.15 9.35 1.49
CA ALA A 53 -7.81 9.08 1.96
C ALA A 53 -7.58 9.57 3.39
N PHE A 54 -6.94 8.73 4.19
CA PHE A 54 -6.40 9.08 5.49
C PHE A 54 -4.89 9.26 5.41
N THR A 55 -4.33 10.27 6.07
CA THR A 55 -2.89 10.39 6.26
C THR A 55 -2.52 10.73 7.71
N GLY A 56 -1.52 10.01 8.22
CA GLY A 56 -0.85 10.32 9.49
C GLY A 56 0.28 11.36 9.34
N ASP A 57 0.62 11.76 8.11
CA ASP A 57 1.63 12.79 7.83
C ASP A 57 0.95 14.06 7.30
N PRO A 58 0.87 15.14 8.12
CA PRO A 58 0.25 16.39 7.68
C PRO A 58 0.89 16.99 6.42
N ASN A 59 2.17 16.69 6.14
CA ASN A 59 2.86 17.21 4.96
C ASN A 59 2.37 16.55 3.66
N LEU A 60 1.71 15.39 3.74
CA LEU A 60 1.15 14.72 2.58
C LEU A 60 -0.25 15.26 2.20
N MET A 61 -0.96 15.91 3.13
CA MET A 61 -2.32 16.44 2.91
C MET A 61 -2.43 17.33 1.66
N PRO A 62 -1.55 18.32 1.43
CA PRO A 62 -1.66 19.16 0.24
C PRO A 62 -1.55 18.37 -1.07
N THR A 63 -0.74 17.30 -1.09
CA THR A 63 -0.60 16.43 -2.25
C THR A 63 -1.88 15.64 -2.50
N ILE A 64 -2.48 15.07 -1.45
CA ILE A 64 -3.76 14.36 -1.53
C ILE A 64 -4.85 15.30 -2.04
N MET A 65 -5.00 16.47 -1.43
CA MET A 65 -6.04 17.46 -1.81
C MET A 65 -5.90 17.93 -3.27
N ARG A 66 -4.69 18.00 -3.79
CA ARG A 66 -4.44 18.37 -5.19
C ARG A 66 -5.02 17.37 -6.20
N THR A 67 -5.15 16.09 -5.86
CA THR A 67 -5.77 15.08 -6.73
C THR A 67 -7.29 15.20 -6.79
N GLY A 68 -7.89 15.95 -5.85
CA GLY A 68 -9.33 16.05 -5.65
C GLY A 68 -9.89 15.02 -4.67
N ALA A 69 -9.05 14.11 -4.16
CA ALA A 69 -9.45 13.14 -3.13
C ALA A 69 -9.86 13.83 -1.83
N GLN A 70 -10.78 13.22 -1.11
CA GLN A 70 -11.27 13.73 0.15
C GLN A 70 -10.44 13.18 1.31
N ILE A 71 -10.03 14.06 2.23
CA ILE A 71 -9.45 13.62 3.50
C ILE A 71 -10.59 13.10 4.38
N SER A 72 -10.46 11.87 4.87
CA SER A 72 -11.47 11.21 5.70
C SER A 72 -10.89 10.65 6.99
N GLU A 73 -11.78 10.19 7.87
CA GLU A 73 -11.37 9.34 8.99
C GLU A 73 -10.87 7.99 8.45
N ILE A 74 -10.02 7.33 9.22
CA ILE A 74 -9.38 6.08 8.81
C ILE A 74 -10.38 4.95 8.54
N THR A 75 -11.55 4.99 9.18
CA THR A 75 -12.63 4.01 9.02
C THR A 75 -13.28 4.04 7.64
N ASP A 76 -13.20 5.19 6.97
CA ASP A 76 -13.87 5.45 5.69
C ASP A 76 -12.88 5.57 4.53
N ALA A 77 -11.58 5.47 4.82
CA ALA A 77 -10.53 5.68 3.83
C ALA A 77 -10.31 4.47 2.91
N ASP A 78 -10.37 4.71 1.60
CA ASP A 78 -9.95 3.74 0.58
C ASP A 78 -8.43 3.57 0.58
N HIS A 79 -7.71 4.67 0.87
CA HIS A 79 -6.25 4.71 0.90
C HIS A 79 -5.75 5.28 2.23
N VAL A 80 -4.86 4.54 2.90
CA VAL A 80 -4.34 4.90 4.22
C VAL A 80 -2.83 5.07 4.17
N PHE A 81 -2.35 6.29 4.40
CA PHE A 81 -0.93 6.65 4.46
C PHE A 81 -0.54 6.91 5.91
N PHE A 82 0.10 5.95 6.58
CA PHE A 82 0.48 6.11 7.98
C PHE A 82 1.66 7.07 8.21
N GLY A 83 2.47 7.33 7.17
CA GLY A 83 3.68 8.11 7.31
C GLY A 83 4.77 7.37 8.10
N LYS A 84 5.44 8.07 9.03
CA LYS A 84 6.56 7.50 9.82
C LYS A 84 6.11 6.73 11.06
N HIS A 85 4.90 7.00 11.55
CA HIS A 85 4.42 6.44 12.82
C HIS A 85 3.13 5.65 12.60
N ILE A 86 3.22 4.35 12.86
CA ILE A 86 2.09 3.44 12.73
C ILE A 86 1.46 3.27 14.12
N GLU A 87 0.26 3.80 14.27
CA GLU A 87 -0.54 3.59 15.46
C GLU A 87 -1.37 2.30 15.29
N LEU A 88 -1.03 1.25 16.02
CA LEU A 88 -1.74 -0.03 15.93
C LEU A 88 -3.23 0.07 16.25
N LYS A 89 -3.62 1.03 17.14
CA LYS A 89 -5.04 1.31 17.41
C LYS A 89 -5.78 1.79 16.17
N LYS A 90 -5.14 2.60 15.34
CA LYS A 90 -5.70 3.08 14.06
C LYS A 90 -5.72 1.96 13.02
N LEU A 91 -4.69 1.12 12.96
CA LEU A 91 -4.66 -0.03 12.06
C LEU A 91 -5.86 -0.96 12.28
N ARG A 92 -6.35 -1.12 13.50
CA ARG A 92 -7.55 -1.92 13.80
C ARG A 92 -8.85 -1.34 13.26
N GLN A 93 -8.85 -0.07 12.86
CA GLN A 93 -10.05 0.64 12.41
C GLN A 93 -10.15 0.74 10.89
N ILE A 94 -9.14 0.29 10.14
CA ILE A 94 -9.16 0.35 8.67
C ILE A 94 -10.28 -0.52 8.11
N ALA A 95 -10.84 -0.10 6.98
CA ALA A 95 -11.82 -0.89 6.27
C ALA A 95 -11.18 -2.18 5.72
N CYS A 96 -11.78 -3.32 6.04
CA CYS A 96 -11.36 -4.64 5.53
C CYS A 96 -12.33 -5.22 4.52
N GLY A 97 -13.33 -4.44 4.09
CA GLY A 97 -14.41 -4.93 3.24
C GLY A 97 -15.45 -5.76 4.02
N SER A 98 -16.36 -6.35 3.29
CA SER A 98 -17.39 -7.24 3.83
C SER A 98 -17.54 -8.49 2.95
N ASP A 99 -18.30 -9.49 3.41
CA ASP A 99 -18.56 -10.72 2.62
C ASP A 99 -19.19 -10.43 1.25
N LEU A 100 -20.01 -9.37 1.15
CA LEU A 100 -20.64 -8.95 -0.09
C LEU A 100 -19.75 -8.05 -0.95
N TYR A 101 -18.90 -7.26 -0.31
CA TYR A 101 -18.03 -6.26 -0.94
C TYR A 101 -16.60 -6.36 -0.35
N PRO A 102 -15.87 -7.44 -0.64
CA PRO A 102 -14.51 -7.62 -0.14
C PRO A 102 -13.51 -6.62 -0.74
N ASP A 103 -13.84 -6.04 -1.88
CA ASP A 103 -13.10 -4.99 -2.58
C ASP A 103 -13.14 -3.62 -1.88
N ASN A 104 -14.10 -3.40 -0.96
CA ASN A 104 -14.12 -2.20 -0.11
C ASN A 104 -13.04 -2.21 1.01
N GLY A 105 -12.08 -3.11 0.94
CA GLY A 105 -10.91 -3.09 1.84
C GLY A 105 -9.89 -2.03 1.44
N SER A 106 -9.34 -1.35 2.44
CA SER A 106 -8.37 -0.26 2.22
C SER A 106 -7.08 -0.73 1.57
N THR A 107 -6.42 0.18 0.86
CA THR A 107 -5.01 0.08 0.47
C THR A 107 -4.15 0.84 1.47
N VAL A 108 -3.24 0.15 2.15
CA VAL A 108 -2.42 0.69 3.23
C VAL A 108 -0.98 0.89 2.76
N ILE A 109 -0.46 2.10 2.92
CA ILE A 109 0.91 2.46 2.59
C ILE A 109 1.68 2.75 3.88
N LEU A 110 2.78 2.02 4.10
CA LEU A 110 3.66 2.14 5.26
C LEU A 110 5.08 2.45 4.82
N ARG A 111 5.81 3.21 5.65
CA ARG A 111 7.25 3.38 5.48
C ARG A 111 7.98 2.33 6.33
N GLY A 112 8.93 1.62 5.71
CA GLY A 112 9.77 0.62 6.36
C GLY A 112 11.14 0.55 5.71
N LYS A 113 12.06 -0.23 6.30
CA LYS A 113 13.36 -0.53 5.69
C LYS A 113 13.37 -1.96 5.19
N ILE A 114 13.56 -2.11 3.87
CA ILE A 114 13.58 -3.39 3.18
C ILE A 114 14.98 -3.99 3.23
N GLY A 115 15.07 -5.28 3.57
CA GLY A 115 16.33 -6.02 3.70
C GLY A 115 16.97 -5.92 5.08
N GLN A 116 16.23 -5.47 6.09
CA GLN A 116 16.67 -5.38 7.48
C GLN A 116 15.50 -5.72 8.42
N GLY A 117 15.80 -6.09 9.66
CA GLY A 117 14.82 -6.32 10.72
C GLY A 117 14.28 -7.74 10.73
N ASP A 118 13.00 -7.88 11.05
CA ASP A 118 12.35 -9.18 11.22
C ASP A 118 12.32 -9.96 9.89
N MET A 119 12.68 -11.24 9.97
CA MET A 119 12.58 -12.16 8.85
C MET A 119 11.15 -12.67 8.73
N LEU A 120 10.58 -12.51 7.55
CA LEU A 120 9.23 -12.94 7.22
C LEU A 120 9.27 -13.97 6.12
N ALA A 121 8.41 -14.96 6.22
CA ALA A 121 8.18 -15.92 5.16
C ALA A 121 6.78 -15.72 4.60
N LEU A 122 6.69 -15.49 3.30
CA LEU A 122 5.46 -15.25 2.56
C LEU A 122 5.05 -16.50 1.79
N THR A 123 3.76 -16.82 1.80
CA THR A 123 3.13 -17.85 0.99
C THR A 123 1.80 -17.35 0.44
N GLY A 124 1.31 -17.96 -0.64
CA GLY A 124 0.03 -17.61 -1.24
C GLY A 124 0.13 -17.31 -2.74
N PRO A 125 -0.95 -16.83 -3.36
CA PRO A 125 -0.99 -16.50 -4.78
C PRO A 125 0.11 -15.50 -5.17
N GLY A 126 0.77 -15.74 -6.31
CA GLY A 126 1.87 -14.91 -6.80
C GLY A 126 3.24 -15.22 -6.16
N VAL A 127 3.29 -16.08 -5.14
CA VAL A 127 4.53 -16.52 -4.48
C VAL A 127 4.89 -17.92 -4.98
N VAL A 128 6.10 -18.09 -5.52
CA VAL A 128 6.61 -19.40 -5.93
C VAL A 128 7.23 -20.08 -4.72
N GLY A 129 6.53 -21.09 -4.17
CA GLY A 129 6.96 -21.78 -2.96
C GLY A 129 6.86 -20.88 -1.72
N LYS A 130 7.99 -20.44 -1.18
CA LYS A 130 8.09 -19.59 0.02
C LYS A 130 9.08 -18.45 -0.23
N GLU A 131 8.62 -17.23 -0.23
CA GLU A 131 9.47 -16.03 -0.36
C GLU A 131 9.90 -15.52 1.02
N ARG A 132 11.16 -15.16 1.18
CA ARG A 132 11.69 -14.60 2.43
C ARG A 132 12.08 -13.16 2.24
N ILE A 133 11.55 -12.30 3.12
CA ILE A 133 11.88 -10.87 3.13
C ILE A 133 12.25 -10.43 4.54
N GLN A 134 12.96 -9.31 4.64
CA GLN A 134 13.24 -8.66 5.91
C GLN A 134 12.68 -7.24 5.91
N ILE A 135 11.95 -6.88 6.98
CA ILE A 135 11.35 -5.55 7.14
C ILE A 135 11.65 -5.02 8.53
N LYS A 136 12.14 -3.76 8.59
CA LYS A 136 12.37 -3.02 9.83
C LYS A 136 11.55 -1.73 9.84
N GLY A 137 11.18 -1.29 11.05
CA GLY A 137 10.51 0.00 11.26
C GLY A 137 9.00 -0.11 11.48
N LEU A 138 8.45 -1.33 11.50
CA LEU A 138 7.07 -1.58 11.90
C LEU A 138 7.00 -1.90 13.40
N PRO A 139 5.86 -1.61 14.07
CA PRO A 139 5.64 -2.04 15.45
C PRO A 139 5.75 -3.57 15.58
N LYS A 140 6.22 -4.05 16.73
CA LYS A 140 6.46 -5.48 16.97
C LYS A 140 5.23 -6.36 16.74
N GLU A 141 4.06 -5.85 17.12
CA GLU A 141 2.79 -6.59 17.03
C GLU A 141 2.09 -6.40 15.68
N PHE A 142 2.71 -5.72 14.72
CA PHE A 142 2.09 -5.38 13.43
C PHE A 142 1.65 -6.62 12.63
N TRP A 143 2.52 -7.63 12.56
CA TRP A 143 2.26 -8.82 11.76
C TRP A 143 1.18 -9.71 12.36
N ASP A 144 1.15 -9.82 13.70
CA ASP A 144 0.08 -10.53 14.40
C ASP A 144 -1.26 -9.83 14.20
N MET A 145 -1.27 -8.50 14.33
CA MET A 145 -2.47 -7.70 14.10
C MET A 145 -2.97 -7.81 12.67
N ARG A 146 -2.07 -7.77 11.68
CA ARG A 146 -2.44 -7.98 10.27
C ARG A 146 -3.10 -9.34 10.09
N ARG A 147 -2.53 -10.41 10.65
CA ARG A 147 -3.09 -11.77 10.57
C ARG A 147 -4.50 -11.83 11.15
N ASP A 148 -4.75 -11.14 12.28
CA ASP A 148 -6.05 -11.12 12.94
C ASP A 148 -7.11 -10.33 12.14
N LEU A 149 -6.70 -9.30 11.40
CA LEU A 149 -7.58 -8.46 10.59
C LEU A 149 -7.95 -9.08 9.25
N ILE A 150 -7.09 -9.93 8.69
CA ILE A 150 -7.32 -10.52 7.37
C ILE A 150 -8.11 -11.81 7.50
N ARG A 151 -9.27 -11.84 6.83
CA ARG A 151 -10.13 -13.02 6.67
C ARG A 151 -10.51 -13.15 5.20
N TYR A 152 -9.62 -13.71 4.40
CA TYR A 152 -9.83 -13.79 2.96
C TYR A 152 -11.24 -14.26 2.58
N PRO A 153 -11.96 -13.59 1.64
CA PRO A 153 -11.51 -12.52 0.75
C PRO A 153 -11.45 -11.11 1.36
N MET A 154 -11.90 -10.92 2.58
CA MET A 154 -11.82 -9.65 3.31
C MET A 154 -10.39 -9.38 3.80
N GLY A 155 -10.01 -8.11 3.87
CA GLY A 155 -8.71 -7.64 4.32
C GLY A 155 -8.30 -6.35 3.64
N PHE A 156 -7.02 -6.03 3.69
CA PHE A 156 -6.45 -4.83 3.08
C PHE A 156 -5.20 -5.17 2.27
N GLU A 157 -4.93 -4.39 1.24
CA GLU A 157 -3.69 -4.45 0.49
C GLU A 157 -2.61 -3.64 1.22
N LEU A 158 -1.39 -4.13 1.23
CA LEU A 158 -0.29 -3.49 1.93
C LEU A 158 0.87 -3.19 0.99
N PHE A 159 1.32 -1.93 1.01
CA PHE A 159 2.58 -1.52 0.40
C PHE A 159 3.57 -1.07 1.48
N ILE A 160 4.79 -1.58 1.42
CA ILE A 160 5.90 -1.14 2.26
C ILE A 160 6.88 -0.39 1.39
N LEU A 161 7.07 0.90 1.71
CA LEU A 161 7.87 1.84 0.96
C LEU A 161 9.18 2.12 1.70
N ASP A 162 10.31 1.94 1.00
CA ASP A 162 11.66 2.32 1.42
C ASP A 162 12.29 3.19 0.34
N GLU A 163 12.15 4.50 0.50
CA GLU A 163 12.51 5.51 -0.49
C GLU A 163 11.73 5.32 -1.80
N ALA A 164 12.37 4.85 -2.87
CA ALA A 164 11.74 4.52 -4.14
C ALA A 164 11.52 3.01 -4.32
N ARG A 165 11.95 2.17 -3.35
CA ARG A 165 11.71 0.74 -3.38
C ARG A 165 10.37 0.42 -2.72
N VAL A 166 9.59 -0.45 -3.32
CA VAL A 166 8.30 -0.87 -2.77
C VAL A 166 8.14 -2.39 -2.84
N ILE A 167 7.54 -2.95 -1.80
CA ILE A 167 7.05 -4.32 -1.73
C ILE A 167 5.54 -4.27 -1.54
N GLY A 168 4.81 -5.06 -2.33
CA GLY A 168 3.39 -5.29 -2.15
C GLY A 168 3.13 -6.60 -1.41
N ILE A 169 2.17 -6.59 -0.51
CA ILE A 169 1.70 -7.76 0.23
C ILE A 169 0.17 -7.75 0.19
N PRO A 170 -0.45 -8.44 -0.76
CA PRO A 170 -1.89 -8.49 -0.88
C PRO A 170 -2.53 -9.26 0.28
N ARG A 171 -3.82 -9.04 0.48
CA ARG A 171 -4.63 -9.73 1.51
C ARG A 171 -4.59 -11.25 1.42
N SER A 172 -4.38 -11.77 0.22
CA SER A 172 -4.26 -13.22 -0.04
C SER A 172 -2.92 -13.83 0.37
N THR A 173 -1.93 -13.00 0.79
CA THR A 173 -0.61 -13.48 1.21
C THR A 173 -0.60 -13.79 2.70
N GLU A 174 -0.24 -15.02 3.03
CA GLU A 174 0.04 -15.45 4.40
C GLU A 174 1.46 -15.08 4.81
N ILE A 175 1.63 -14.68 6.07
CA ILE A 175 2.91 -14.25 6.63
C ILE A 175 3.21 -15.05 7.89
N GLU A 176 4.41 -15.61 7.94
CA GLU A 176 5.01 -16.22 9.12
C GLU A 176 6.23 -15.40 9.54
N VAL A 177 6.29 -14.98 10.80
CA VAL A 177 7.47 -14.33 11.40
C VAL A 177 8.44 -15.44 11.84
N LEU A 178 9.70 -15.39 11.38
CA LEU A 178 10.71 -16.43 11.61
C LEU A 178 11.64 -16.12 12.77
#